data_29decd32b24a38cedee5d69b80d7e3a7
#
_entry.id   29decd32b24a38cedee5d69b80d7e3a7
#
_cell.length_a   1.000
_cell.length_b   1.000
_cell.length_c   1.000
_cell.angle_alpha   90.00
_cell.angle_beta   90.00
_cell.angle_gamma   90.00
#
_symmetry.space_group_name_H-M   'P 1'
#
loop_
_entity.id
_entity.type
_entity.pdbx_description
1 polymer ?
#
loop_
_entity_poly.entity_id
_entity_poly.type
_entity_poly.pdbx_seq_one_letter_code
_entity_poly.pdbx_strand_id
1 'polypeptide(L)'
;IAEDIYDLTNLPKKGNPFTYDAFLAAGENNNAKLIAAYFNQNGLEAKYIHPKDAGIFVTSEPCNARILPSSYDKIEELRNHNEILVIPGFFGITKEGQVCTFSRGGSDITGSIIAAGVKADLYENFTDVNGIFAAHPGIIKNPHSIPELTYKEMRELAYAGFSVLHDEALVPAYRGKIPLVIKNTNNPNHPGTRIVLEHSNDHVTVVAVSYTHLRAHETD
;
A
#
# COMPACT_ATOMS: atom_id res chain seq x y z
N ILE A 1 -21.50 -9.19 -2.85
CA ILE A 1 -21.67 -7.72 -3.02
C ILE A 1 -23.06 -7.26 -2.56
N ALA A 2 -24.15 -7.87 -3.03
CA ALA A 2 -25.49 -7.47 -2.59
C ALA A 2 -25.72 -7.69 -1.08
N GLU A 3 -25.27 -8.83 -0.56
CA GLU A 3 -25.27 -9.13 0.88
C GLU A 3 -24.44 -8.11 1.67
N ASP A 4 -23.22 -7.80 1.22
CA ASP A 4 -22.35 -6.83 1.90
C ASP A 4 -22.99 -5.43 1.97
N ILE A 5 -23.70 -5.00 0.92
CA ILE A 5 -24.41 -3.73 0.90
C ILE A 5 -25.58 -3.77 1.90
N TYR A 6 -26.31 -4.89 1.95
CA TYR A 6 -27.38 -5.08 2.92
C TYR A 6 -26.85 -5.02 4.36
N ASP A 7 -25.75 -5.71 4.65
CA ASP A 7 -25.12 -5.71 5.97
C ASP A 7 -24.69 -4.31 6.40
N LEU A 8 -24.08 -3.54 5.47
CA LEU A 8 -23.71 -2.15 5.73
C LEU A 8 -24.89 -1.26 6.08
N THR A 9 -26.04 -1.46 5.42
CA THR A 9 -27.24 -0.66 5.70
C THR A 9 -27.84 -0.95 7.08
N ASN A 10 -27.55 -2.11 7.66
CA ASN A 10 -28.02 -2.56 8.97
C ASN A 10 -27.01 -2.27 10.11
N LEU A 11 -25.83 -1.70 9.80
CA LEU A 11 -24.91 -1.30 10.85
C LEU A 11 -25.48 -0.21 11.75
N PRO A 12 -25.14 -0.22 13.07
CA PRO A 12 -25.60 0.81 14.00
C PRO A 12 -25.10 2.19 13.54
N LYS A 13 -26.02 3.07 13.19
CA LYS A 13 -25.74 4.40 12.62
C LYS A 13 -25.21 5.42 13.65
N LYS A 14 -25.30 5.14 14.95
CA LYS A 14 -24.85 6.02 16.03
C LYS A 14 -24.07 5.24 17.09
N GLY A 15 -22.95 5.79 17.52
CA GLY A 15 -22.20 5.33 18.70
C GLY A 15 -21.16 4.23 18.48
N ASN A 16 -21.08 3.61 17.30
CA ASN A 16 -20.02 2.65 17.01
C ASN A 16 -18.94 3.32 16.15
N PRO A 17 -17.72 3.52 16.67
CA PRO A 17 -16.62 4.18 15.93
C PRO A 17 -16.17 3.39 14.70
N PHE A 18 -16.42 2.07 14.65
CA PHE A 18 -16.03 1.21 13.52
C PHE A 18 -17.03 1.23 12.36
N THR A 19 -18.21 1.83 12.53
CA THR A 19 -19.19 1.92 11.43
C THR A 19 -18.63 2.69 10.24
N TYR A 20 -17.89 3.78 10.50
CA TYR A 20 -17.27 4.57 9.46
C TYR A 20 -16.21 3.77 8.69
N ASP A 21 -15.35 3.03 9.39
CA ASP A 21 -14.35 2.17 8.81
C ASP A 21 -14.95 1.07 7.93
N ALA A 22 -16.07 0.48 8.36
CA ALA A 22 -16.77 -0.52 7.56
C ALA A 22 -17.31 0.06 6.24
N PHE A 23 -17.84 1.28 6.25
CA PHE A 23 -18.26 1.95 5.02
C PHE A 23 -17.09 2.29 4.11
N LEU A 24 -15.97 2.80 4.66
CA LEU A 24 -14.76 3.09 3.88
C LEU A 24 -14.20 1.84 3.22
N ALA A 25 -14.13 0.73 3.96
CA ALA A 25 -13.58 -0.53 3.48
C ALA A 25 -14.45 -1.23 2.41
N ALA A 26 -15.74 -0.89 2.34
CA ALA A 26 -16.68 -1.58 1.45
C ALA A 26 -16.32 -1.47 -0.03
N GLY A 27 -15.82 -0.32 -0.46
CA GLY A 27 -15.39 -0.09 -1.84
C GLY A 27 -14.26 -1.03 -2.25
N GLU A 28 -13.19 -1.05 -1.46
CA GLU A 28 -12.01 -1.91 -1.67
C GLU A 28 -12.39 -3.40 -1.62
N ASN A 29 -13.22 -3.77 -0.64
CA ASN A 29 -13.68 -5.14 -0.48
C ASN A 29 -14.49 -5.63 -1.68
N ASN A 30 -15.43 -4.83 -2.15
CA ASN A 30 -16.27 -5.19 -3.29
C ASN A 30 -15.46 -5.19 -4.61
N ASN A 31 -14.53 -4.25 -4.76
CA ASN A 31 -13.64 -4.21 -5.92
C ASN A 31 -12.76 -5.47 -5.99
N ALA A 32 -12.17 -5.92 -4.90
CA ALA A 32 -11.38 -7.15 -4.87
C ALA A 32 -12.19 -8.39 -5.27
N LYS A 33 -13.45 -8.50 -4.81
CA LYS A 33 -14.36 -9.58 -5.24
C LYS A 33 -14.63 -9.55 -6.74
N LEU A 34 -14.85 -8.34 -7.28
CA LEU A 34 -15.10 -8.14 -8.71
C LEU A 34 -13.86 -8.51 -9.55
N ILE A 35 -12.67 -8.09 -9.13
CA ILE A 35 -11.41 -8.41 -9.81
C ILE A 35 -11.15 -9.91 -9.82
N ALA A 36 -11.34 -10.61 -8.70
CA ALA A 36 -11.19 -12.06 -8.66
C ALA A 36 -12.15 -12.77 -9.63
N ALA A 37 -13.41 -12.33 -9.67
CA ALA A 37 -14.40 -12.85 -10.61
C ALA A 37 -14.01 -12.56 -12.07
N TYR A 38 -13.52 -11.37 -12.36
CA TYR A 38 -13.06 -10.98 -13.69
C TYR A 38 -11.86 -11.82 -14.15
N PHE A 39 -10.89 -12.09 -13.29
CA PHE A 39 -9.76 -12.95 -13.62
C PHE A 39 -10.21 -14.36 -13.99
N ASN A 40 -11.09 -14.97 -13.18
CA ASN A 40 -11.64 -16.29 -13.46
C ASN A 40 -12.41 -16.33 -14.79
N GLN A 41 -13.17 -15.27 -15.09
CA GLN A 41 -13.91 -15.15 -16.35
C GLN A 41 -12.99 -15.07 -17.57
N ASN A 42 -11.75 -14.59 -17.38
CA ASN A 42 -10.72 -14.53 -18.41
C ASN A 42 -9.73 -15.70 -18.38
N GLY A 43 -10.05 -16.79 -17.68
CA GLY A 43 -9.25 -18.01 -17.66
C GLY A 43 -8.02 -17.98 -16.75
N LEU A 44 -7.94 -17.00 -15.85
CA LEU A 44 -6.91 -16.93 -14.81
C LEU A 44 -7.49 -17.46 -13.50
N GLU A 45 -6.87 -18.48 -12.92
CA GLU A 45 -7.28 -19.02 -11.63
C GLU A 45 -7.03 -18.00 -10.53
N ALA A 46 -8.09 -17.40 -9.99
CA ALA A 46 -8.01 -16.36 -8.97
C ALA A 46 -8.99 -16.58 -7.83
N LYS A 47 -8.56 -16.24 -6.63
CA LYS A 47 -9.35 -16.38 -5.40
C LYS A 47 -9.39 -15.08 -4.63
N TYR A 48 -10.59 -14.59 -4.34
CA TYR A 48 -10.77 -13.53 -3.36
C TYR A 48 -10.52 -14.07 -1.96
N ILE A 49 -9.70 -13.36 -1.18
CA ILE A 49 -9.42 -13.68 0.23
C ILE A 49 -9.80 -12.46 1.08
N HIS A 50 -10.76 -12.65 1.98
CA HIS A 50 -11.10 -11.60 2.93
C HIS A 50 -9.93 -11.34 3.90
N PRO A 51 -9.67 -10.09 4.37
CA PRO A 51 -8.57 -9.79 5.29
C PRO A 51 -8.52 -10.65 6.55
N LYS A 52 -9.68 -11.05 7.09
CA LYS A 52 -9.77 -12.00 8.20
C LYS A 52 -9.14 -13.35 7.86
N ASP A 53 -9.46 -13.87 6.66
CA ASP A 53 -8.99 -15.18 6.20
C ASP A 53 -7.52 -15.11 5.76
N ALA A 54 -7.09 -13.95 5.26
CA ALA A 54 -5.69 -13.64 4.99
C ALA A 54 -4.85 -13.48 6.27
N GLY A 55 -5.47 -13.35 7.45
CA GLY A 55 -4.78 -13.15 8.71
C GLY A 55 -4.35 -11.71 8.98
N ILE A 56 -4.96 -10.72 8.31
CA ILE A 56 -4.66 -9.30 8.52
C ILE A 56 -5.40 -8.83 9.78
N PHE A 57 -4.82 -9.15 10.94
CA PHE A 57 -5.34 -8.71 12.24
C PHE A 57 -4.68 -7.41 12.68
N VAL A 58 -5.50 -6.50 13.18
CA VAL A 58 -5.07 -5.12 13.48
C VAL A 58 -5.52 -4.67 14.87
N THR A 59 -4.95 -3.56 15.33
CA THR A 59 -5.37 -2.86 16.55
C THR A 59 -6.78 -2.28 16.39
N SER A 60 -7.45 -2.00 17.51
CA SER A 60 -8.82 -1.44 17.56
C SER A 60 -8.77 0.11 17.58
N GLU A 61 -8.06 0.70 16.63
CA GLU A 61 -7.92 2.15 16.47
C GLU A 61 -8.53 2.59 15.13
N PRO A 62 -9.82 3.00 15.08
CA PRO A 62 -10.49 3.38 13.84
C PRO A 62 -9.71 4.43 13.04
N CYS A 63 -9.64 4.26 11.71
CA CYS A 63 -8.88 5.10 10.77
C CYS A 63 -7.36 5.18 11.03
N ASN A 64 -6.82 4.41 11.98
CA ASN A 64 -5.40 4.42 12.34
C ASN A 64 -4.93 3.04 12.81
N ALA A 65 -5.49 1.98 12.23
CA ALA A 65 -5.14 0.60 12.56
C ALA A 65 -3.65 0.30 12.33
N ARG A 66 -3.11 -0.59 13.16
CA ARG A 66 -1.75 -1.12 13.01
C ARG A 66 -1.80 -2.63 12.97
N ILE A 67 -0.98 -3.22 12.11
CA ILE A 67 -0.88 -4.68 12.01
C ILE A 67 -0.38 -5.28 13.32
N LEU A 68 -1.01 -6.36 13.77
CA LEU A 68 -0.54 -7.11 14.91
C LEU A 68 0.62 -8.04 14.50
N PRO A 69 1.68 -8.17 15.32
CA PRO A 69 2.81 -9.06 15.01
C PRO A 69 2.41 -10.51 14.71
N SER A 70 1.39 -11.02 15.41
CA SER A 70 0.85 -12.37 15.19
C SER A 70 0.21 -12.59 13.81
N SER A 71 -0.05 -11.53 13.05
CA SER A 71 -0.60 -11.63 11.70
C SER A 71 0.39 -12.22 10.71
N TYR A 72 1.68 -11.99 10.90
CA TYR A 72 2.68 -12.42 9.92
C TYR A 72 2.76 -13.93 9.77
N ASP A 73 2.63 -14.69 10.87
CA ASP A 73 2.62 -16.16 10.82
C ASP A 73 1.40 -16.66 10.01
N LYS A 74 0.26 -15.98 10.16
CA LYS A 74 -0.95 -16.35 9.42
C LYS A 74 -0.90 -15.95 7.94
N ILE A 75 -0.35 -14.77 7.65
CA ILE A 75 -0.15 -14.31 6.28
C ILE A 75 0.84 -15.22 5.53
N GLU A 76 1.84 -15.78 6.20
CA GLU A 76 2.79 -16.72 5.58
C GLU A 76 2.09 -17.96 4.99
N GLU A 77 0.96 -18.42 5.58
CA GLU A 77 0.19 -19.55 5.07
C GLU A 77 -0.36 -19.31 3.66
N LEU A 78 -0.52 -18.05 3.23
CA LEU A 78 -0.97 -17.70 1.87
C LEU A 78 -0.02 -18.20 0.77
N ARG A 79 1.24 -18.49 1.10
CA ARG A 79 2.20 -19.10 0.16
C ARG A 79 1.80 -20.50 -0.32
N ASN A 80 0.90 -21.17 0.41
CA ASN A 80 0.44 -22.52 0.05
C ASN A 80 -0.60 -22.52 -1.08
N HIS A 81 -1.01 -21.35 -1.55
CA HIS A 81 -1.93 -21.21 -2.67
C HIS A 81 -1.17 -21.16 -4.00
N ASN A 82 -1.73 -21.81 -5.01
CA ASN A 82 -1.20 -21.78 -6.38
C ASN A 82 -1.94 -20.75 -7.25
N GLU A 83 -3.14 -20.33 -6.80
CA GLU A 83 -4.00 -19.39 -7.50
C GLU A 83 -3.52 -17.93 -7.28
N ILE A 84 -3.96 -17.04 -8.13
CA ILE A 84 -3.81 -15.59 -7.91
C ILE A 84 -4.71 -15.19 -6.75
N LEU A 85 -4.12 -14.72 -5.65
CA LEU A 85 -4.88 -14.23 -4.51
C LEU A 85 -5.20 -12.74 -4.68
N VAL A 86 -6.48 -12.41 -4.62
CA VAL A 86 -6.97 -11.03 -4.66
C VAL A 86 -7.44 -10.64 -3.26
N ILE A 87 -6.69 -9.78 -2.61
CA ILE A 87 -6.92 -9.37 -1.22
C ILE A 87 -7.22 -7.87 -1.21
N PRO A 88 -8.35 -7.42 -0.63
CA PRO A 88 -8.62 -5.99 -0.53
C PRO A 88 -7.61 -5.32 0.39
N GLY A 89 -7.09 -4.17 -0.03
CA GLY A 89 -6.20 -3.34 0.77
C GLY A 89 -6.96 -2.39 1.71
N PHE A 90 -6.22 -1.54 2.42
CA PHE A 90 -6.70 -0.42 3.21
C PHE A 90 -7.26 -0.78 4.59
N PHE A 91 -7.65 -2.01 4.89
CA PHE A 91 -8.23 -2.39 6.18
C PHE A 91 -7.80 -3.78 6.65
N GLY A 92 -7.94 -4.02 7.94
CA GLY A 92 -7.82 -5.31 8.58
C GLY A 92 -8.98 -5.57 9.55
N ILE A 93 -8.87 -6.64 10.32
CA ILE A 93 -9.91 -7.07 11.25
C ILE A 93 -9.34 -7.04 12.68
N THR A 94 -10.08 -6.43 13.60
CA THR A 94 -9.72 -6.43 15.03
C THR A 94 -9.96 -7.82 15.64
N LYS A 95 -9.44 -8.04 16.84
CA LYS A 95 -9.67 -9.30 17.57
C LYS A 95 -11.15 -9.56 17.84
N GLU A 96 -11.94 -8.51 17.96
CA GLU A 96 -13.38 -8.54 18.17
C GLU A 96 -14.17 -8.75 16.86
N GLY A 97 -13.48 -8.86 15.73
CA GLY A 97 -14.09 -9.09 14.42
C GLY A 97 -14.59 -7.84 13.71
N GLN A 98 -14.20 -6.65 14.17
CA GLN A 98 -14.61 -5.39 13.56
C GLN A 98 -13.64 -4.98 12.44
N VAL A 99 -14.18 -4.36 11.39
CA VAL A 99 -13.37 -3.73 10.34
C VAL A 99 -12.69 -2.49 10.92
N CYS A 100 -11.38 -2.37 10.66
CA CYS A 100 -10.61 -1.22 11.10
C CYS A 100 -9.63 -0.82 9.99
N THR A 101 -9.70 0.45 9.55
CA THR A 101 -8.91 0.93 8.41
C THR A 101 -7.55 1.44 8.85
N PHE A 102 -6.56 1.25 7.98
CA PHE A 102 -5.24 1.87 8.14
C PHE A 102 -5.35 3.39 7.94
N SER A 103 -4.30 4.10 8.32
CA SER A 103 -4.12 5.50 8.02
C SER A 103 -4.01 5.78 6.52
N ARG A 104 -3.69 7.01 6.15
CA ARG A 104 -3.45 7.39 4.75
C ARG A 104 -2.41 6.48 4.09
N GLY A 105 -2.63 6.10 2.84
CA GLY A 105 -1.78 5.13 2.13
C GLY A 105 -2.03 3.67 2.53
N GLY A 106 -3.20 3.38 3.09
CA GLY A 106 -3.54 2.07 3.65
C GLY A 106 -3.45 0.91 2.68
N SER A 107 -3.71 1.11 1.37
CA SER A 107 -3.55 0.07 0.36
C SER A 107 -2.07 -0.28 0.16
N ASP A 108 -1.18 0.72 0.14
CA ASP A 108 0.27 0.53 0.06
C ASP A 108 0.79 -0.19 1.32
N ILE A 109 0.27 0.20 2.49
CA ILE A 109 0.57 -0.46 3.78
C ILE A 109 0.17 -1.94 3.72
N THR A 110 -1.01 -2.24 3.20
CA THR A 110 -1.49 -3.62 3.06
C THR A 110 -0.60 -4.43 2.14
N GLY A 111 -0.25 -3.90 0.97
CA GLY A 111 0.67 -4.55 0.03
C GLY A 111 2.02 -4.86 0.67
N SER A 112 2.57 -3.92 1.41
CA SER A 112 3.83 -4.07 2.15
C SER A 112 3.75 -5.12 3.26
N ILE A 113 2.65 -5.17 4.01
CA ILE A 113 2.40 -6.18 5.05
C ILE A 113 2.32 -7.57 4.42
N ILE A 114 1.55 -7.73 3.35
CA ILE A 114 1.40 -9.01 2.65
C ILE A 114 2.75 -9.45 2.09
N ALA A 115 3.46 -8.58 1.38
CA ALA A 115 4.77 -8.88 0.82
C ALA A 115 5.75 -9.37 1.90
N ALA A 116 5.80 -8.70 3.05
CA ALA A 116 6.64 -9.12 4.17
C ALA A 116 6.19 -10.47 4.77
N GLY A 117 4.87 -10.67 4.94
CA GLY A 117 4.32 -11.89 5.54
C GLY A 117 4.53 -13.12 4.67
N VAL A 118 4.30 -13.01 3.38
CA VAL A 118 4.56 -14.11 2.43
C VAL A 118 6.04 -14.24 2.05
N LYS A 119 6.91 -13.38 2.57
CA LYS A 119 8.35 -13.34 2.20
C LYS A 119 8.50 -13.27 0.67
N ALA A 120 7.86 -12.29 0.06
CA ALA A 120 7.83 -12.12 -1.38
C ALA A 120 9.24 -11.87 -1.95
N ASP A 121 9.48 -12.31 -3.17
CA ASP A 121 10.72 -11.97 -3.89
C ASP A 121 10.75 -10.52 -4.34
N LEU A 122 9.56 -9.92 -4.55
CA LEU A 122 9.39 -8.55 -5.00
C LEU A 122 8.00 -8.03 -4.59
N TYR A 123 7.93 -6.77 -4.18
CA TYR A 123 6.69 -6.02 -4.06
C TYR A 123 6.60 -5.00 -5.19
N GLU A 124 5.69 -5.17 -6.14
CA GLU A 124 5.40 -4.17 -7.17
C GLU A 124 4.22 -3.29 -6.72
N ASN A 125 4.48 -2.00 -6.55
CA ASN A 125 3.45 -1.01 -6.24
C ASN A 125 3.09 -0.24 -7.51
N PHE A 126 1.87 -0.45 -8.00
CA PHE A 126 1.37 0.23 -9.18
C PHE A 126 0.59 1.48 -8.80
N THR A 127 1.01 2.63 -9.33
CA THR A 127 0.43 3.95 -9.12
C THR A 127 0.24 4.69 -10.46
N ASP A 128 0.01 5.99 -10.44
CA ASP A 128 -0.22 6.83 -11.62
C ASP A 128 1.04 7.52 -12.16
N VAL A 129 2.21 7.29 -11.53
CA VAL A 129 3.49 7.87 -11.95
C VAL A 129 4.50 6.80 -12.38
N ASN A 130 5.43 7.17 -13.28
CA ASN A 130 6.45 6.25 -13.81
C ASN A 130 7.58 5.90 -12.80
N GLY A 131 7.43 6.25 -11.55
CA GLY A 131 8.46 6.09 -10.52
C GLY A 131 8.82 7.43 -9.88
N ILE A 132 9.99 7.51 -9.29
CA ILE A 132 10.47 8.70 -8.60
C ILE A 132 11.40 9.49 -9.50
N PHE A 133 11.25 10.80 -9.47
CA PHE A 133 12.04 11.74 -10.26
C PHE A 133 12.87 12.64 -9.35
N ALA A 134 14.02 13.10 -9.86
CA ALA A 134 14.92 14.02 -9.16
C ALA A 134 14.29 15.40 -8.88
N ALA A 135 13.18 15.72 -9.56
CA ALA A 135 12.40 16.94 -9.35
C ALA A 135 10.94 16.71 -9.72
N HIS A 136 10.05 17.56 -9.22
CA HIS A 136 8.62 17.44 -9.49
C HIS A 136 8.30 17.70 -10.98
N PRO A 137 7.67 16.76 -11.71
CA PRO A 137 7.41 16.88 -13.16
C PRO A 137 6.55 18.08 -13.54
N GLY A 138 5.73 18.59 -12.62
CA GLY A 138 4.93 19.81 -12.83
C GLY A 138 5.73 21.10 -12.72
N ILE A 139 6.95 21.05 -12.20
CA ILE A 139 7.82 22.23 -12.01
C ILE A 139 8.97 22.22 -13.01
N ILE A 140 9.59 21.06 -13.21
CA ILE A 140 10.74 20.90 -14.12
C ILE A 140 10.32 20.07 -15.32
N LYS A 141 10.56 20.59 -16.50
CA LYS A 141 10.31 19.89 -17.76
C LYS A 141 11.35 18.79 -17.95
N ASN A 142 10.87 17.54 -18.12
CA ASN A 142 11.70 16.34 -18.29
C ASN A 142 12.71 16.10 -17.11
N PRO A 143 12.23 15.92 -15.87
CA PRO A 143 13.11 15.62 -14.78
C PRO A 143 13.72 14.21 -14.94
N HIS A 144 14.96 14.04 -14.47
CA HIS A 144 15.61 12.73 -14.50
C HIS A 144 14.85 11.73 -13.62
N SER A 145 14.55 10.55 -14.17
CA SER A 145 14.04 9.41 -13.43
C SER A 145 15.13 8.82 -12.54
N ILE A 146 14.78 8.47 -11.32
CA ILE A 146 15.68 7.79 -10.37
C ILE A 146 15.41 6.30 -10.50
N PRO A 147 16.36 5.50 -11.04
CA PRO A 147 16.13 4.08 -11.27
C PRO A 147 16.15 3.25 -9.98
N GLU A 148 16.96 3.64 -8.99
CA GLU A 148 17.11 2.91 -7.75
C GLU A 148 17.32 3.86 -6.57
N LEU A 149 16.69 3.54 -5.44
CA LEU A 149 16.83 4.19 -4.14
C LEU A 149 16.98 3.14 -3.05
N THR A 150 17.66 3.48 -1.98
CA THR A 150 17.57 2.70 -0.75
C THR A 150 16.30 3.05 0.02
N TYR A 151 15.84 2.16 0.90
CA TYR A 151 14.74 2.44 1.83
C TYR A 151 15.01 3.68 2.71
N LYS A 152 16.27 3.92 3.04
CA LYS A 152 16.69 5.09 3.81
C LYS A 152 16.49 6.37 3.00
N GLU A 153 16.96 6.40 1.76
CA GLU A 153 16.78 7.55 0.86
C GLU A 153 15.31 7.80 0.57
N MET A 154 14.52 6.74 0.32
CA MET A 154 13.08 6.88 0.10
C MET A 154 12.36 7.49 1.32
N ARG A 155 12.74 7.08 2.53
CA ARG A 155 12.18 7.66 3.75
C ARG A 155 12.53 9.14 3.90
N GLU A 156 13.76 9.52 3.62
CA GLU A 156 14.17 10.95 3.65
C GLU A 156 13.40 11.77 2.61
N LEU A 157 13.17 11.21 1.41
CA LEU A 157 12.32 11.84 0.38
C LEU A 157 10.88 12.00 0.87
N ALA A 158 10.30 10.99 1.51
CA ALA A 158 8.95 11.06 2.06
C ALA A 158 8.83 12.15 3.14
N TYR A 159 9.81 12.28 4.03
CA TYR A 159 9.86 13.36 5.02
C TYR A 159 10.05 14.75 4.38
N ALA A 160 10.71 14.82 3.22
CA ALA A 160 10.85 16.04 2.44
C ALA A 160 9.57 16.42 1.65
N GLY A 161 8.47 15.65 1.78
CA GLY A 161 7.19 15.94 1.14
C GLY A 161 6.97 15.24 -0.20
N PHE A 162 7.83 14.29 -0.58
CA PHE A 162 7.58 13.42 -1.73
C PHE A 162 6.48 12.41 -1.38
N SER A 163 5.32 12.54 -2.02
CA SER A 163 4.09 11.81 -1.64
C SER A 163 3.76 10.61 -2.52
N VAL A 164 4.73 10.04 -3.24
CA VAL A 164 4.47 8.88 -4.12
C VAL A 164 4.17 7.62 -3.33
N LEU A 165 4.82 7.43 -2.17
CA LEU A 165 4.57 6.32 -1.27
C LEU A 165 4.64 6.83 0.17
N HIS A 166 3.65 6.46 0.99
CA HIS A 166 3.61 6.86 2.39
C HIS A 166 4.72 6.15 3.19
N ASP A 167 5.38 6.85 4.11
CA ASP A 167 6.49 6.32 4.90
C ASP A 167 6.11 5.07 5.72
N GLU A 168 4.90 5.04 6.28
CA GLU A 168 4.38 3.87 7.00
C GLU A 168 4.30 2.61 6.13
N ALA A 169 4.08 2.76 4.81
CA ALA A 169 4.04 1.65 3.87
C ALA A 169 5.43 1.02 3.64
N LEU A 170 6.49 1.76 3.87
CA LEU A 170 7.86 1.25 3.72
C LEU A 170 8.26 0.28 4.85
N VAL A 171 7.71 0.48 6.05
CA VAL A 171 8.18 -0.21 7.27
C VAL A 171 8.06 -1.73 7.22
N PRO A 172 6.91 -2.34 6.84
CA PRO A 172 6.81 -3.80 6.77
C PRO A 172 7.76 -4.42 5.73
N ALA A 173 7.82 -3.86 4.52
CA ALA A 173 8.69 -4.35 3.45
C ALA A 173 10.18 -4.21 3.84
N TYR A 174 10.58 -3.09 4.44
CA TYR A 174 11.94 -2.91 4.95
C TYR A 174 12.31 -3.97 6.00
N ARG A 175 11.43 -4.20 6.99
CA ARG A 175 11.65 -5.22 8.03
C ARG A 175 11.70 -6.63 7.47
N GLY A 176 10.86 -6.92 6.47
CA GLY A 176 10.85 -8.18 5.74
C GLY A 176 12.02 -8.34 4.76
N LYS A 177 12.81 -7.28 4.55
CA LYS A 177 13.90 -7.22 3.54
C LYS A 177 13.39 -7.47 2.11
N ILE A 178 12.18 -7.06 1.81
CA ILE A 178 11.55 -7.25 0.49
C ILE A 178 11.94 -6.09 -0.42
N PRO A 179 12.51 -6.32 -1.61
CA PRO A 179 12.69 -5.26 -2.60
C PRO A 179 11.33 -4.78 -3.10
N LEU A 180 11.22 -3.46 -3.35
CA LEU A 180 9.98 -2.83 -3.82
C LEU A 180 10.26 -2.11 -5.13
N VAL A 181 9.27 -2.11 -6.04
CA VAL A 181 9.33 -1.32 -7.29
C VAL A 181 8.07 -0.50 -7.42
N ILE A 182 8.23 0.80 -7.66
CA ILE A 182 7.13 1.71 -7.98
C ILE A 182 6.97 1.75 -9.49
N LYS A 183 5.78 1.42 -10.00
CA LYS A 183 5.46 1.33 -11.44
C LYS A 183 4.20 2.11 -11.77
N ASN A 184 4.04 2.44 -13.05
CA ASN A 184 2.85 3.14 -13.54
C ASN A 184 1.84 2.15 -14.11
N THR A 185 0.61 2.17 -13.59
CA THR A 185 -0.51 1.37 -14.10
C THR A 185 -0.80 1.68 -15.59
N ASN A 186 -0.65 2.94 -16.00
CA ASN A 186 -0.89 3.38 -17.37
C ASN A 186 0.30 3.14 -18.31
N ASN A 187 1.47 2.76 -17.77
CA ASN A 187 2.69 2.46 -18.50
C ASN A 187 3.43 1.27 -17.86
N PRO A 188 2.83 0.06 -17.85
CA PRO A 188 3.34 -1.09 -17.10
C PRO A 188 4.71 -1.60 -17.59
N ASN A 189 5.10 -1.27 -18.83
CA ASN A 189 6.40 -1.63 -19.40
C ASN A 189 7.55 -0.72 -18.94
N HIS A 190 7.25 0.43 -18.32
CA HIS A 190 8.28 1.29 -17.76
C HIS A 190 8.94 0.61 -16.56
N PRO A 191 10.29 0.60 -16.44
CA PRO A 191 10.99 -0.11 -15.37
C PRO A 191 10.62 0.40 -13.97
N GLY A 192 10.17 1.65 -13.84
CA GLY A 192 9.85 2.25 -12.56
C GLY A 192 11.07 2.67 -11.75
N THR A 193 10.91 2.77 -10.43
CA THR A 193 11.98 3.01 -9.46
C THR A 193 12.04 1.84 -8.49
N ARG A 194 13.21 1.21 -8.38
CA ARG A 194 13.46 0.15 -7.38
C ARG A 194 13.83 0.76 -6.03
N ILE A 195 13.29 0.19 -4.97
CA ILE A 195 13.64 0.51 -3.59
C ILE A 195 14.26 -0.74 -2.97
N VAL A 196 15.52 -0.63 -2.57
CA VAL A 196 16.37 -1.74 -2.11
C VAL A 196 16.92 -1.48 -0.72
N LEU A 197 17.49 -2.50 -0.09
CA LEU A 197 18.15 -2.35 1.22
C LEU A 197 19.48 -1.61 1.09
N GLU A 198 20.26 -2.01 0.07
CA GLU A 198 21.57 -1.46 -0.25
C GLU A 198 21.69 -1.34 -1.76
N HIS A 199 22.40 -0.32 -2.24
CA HIS A 199 22.65 -0.16 -3.67
C HIS A 199 23.43 -1.34 -4.24
N SER A 200 23.07 -1.74 -5.46
CA SER A 200 23.75 -2.84 -6.18
C SER A 200 25.14 -2.50 -6.70
N ASN A 201 25.46 -1.19 -6.82
CA ASN A 201 26.77 -0.66 -7.25
C ASN A 201 27.04 0.67 -6.54
N ASP A 202 28.27 1.23 -6.72
CA ASP A 202 28.66 2.58 -6.26
C ASP A 202 27.82 3.67 -6.96
N HIS A 203 26.57 3.81 -6.58
CA HIS A 203 25.69 4.87 -7.08
C HIS A 203 25.86 6.15 -6.25
N VAL A 204 25.75 7.27 -6.95
CA VAL A 204 25.72 8.59 -6.32
C VAL A 204 24.50 8.66 -5.42
N THR A 205 24.71 8.94 -4.13
CA THR A 205 23.65 9.16 -3.15
C THR A 205 22.72 10.25 -3.64
N VAL A 206 21.41 9.95 -3.71
CA VAL A 206 20.41 10.96 -4.05
C VAL A 206 20.21 11.87 -2.85
N VAL A 207 20.64 13.13 -2.98
CA VAL A 207 20.35 14.16 -1.98
C VAL A 207 18.98 14.75 -2.29
N ALA A 208 18.04 14.58 -1.37
CA ALA A 208 16.74 15.21 -1.48
C ALA A 208 16.90 16.73 -1.31
N VAL A 209 16.59 17.49 -2.36
CA VAL A 209 16.41 18.92 -2.25
C VAL A 209 14.95 19.19 -1.89
N SER A 210 14.67 19.41 -0.62
CA SER A 210 13.38 19.91 -0.15
C SER A 210 13.25 21.37 -0.56
N TYR A 211 12.29 21.67 -1.44
CA TYR A 211 11.78 23.02 -1.58
C TYR A 211 10.84 23.30 -0.39
N THR A 212 11.39 23.73 0.72
CA THR A 212 10.60 24.49 1.67
C THR A 212 10.14 25.75 0.93
N HIS A 213 8.84 25.91 0.71
CA HIS A 213 8.25 27.16 0.29
C HIS A 213 8.57 28.22 1.35
N LEU A 214 9.63 28.95 1.17
CA LEU A 214 9.75 30.28 1.70
C LEU A 214 8.69 31.11 0.94
N ARG A 215 7.47 31.16 1.45
CA ARG A 215 6.58 32.28 1.16
C ARG A 215 7.31 33.46 1.74
N ALA A 216 7.92 34.25 0.87
CA ALA A 216 8.27 35.62 1.20
C ALA A 216 6.95 36.26 1.63
N HIS A 217 6.87 36.66 2.90
CA HIS A 217 5.89 37.64 3.31
C HIS A 217 6.25 38.90 2.54
N GLU A 218 5.46 39.20 1.51
CA GLU A 218 5.37 40.57 1.04
C GLU A 218 4.81 41.39 2.20
N THR A 219 5.68 42.07 2.88
CA THR A 219 5.32 43.17 3.80
C THR A 219 5.10 44.37 2.94
N ASP A 220 3.84 44.83 2.84
CA ASP A 220 3.46 46.17 2.45
C ASP A 220 4.10 47.24 3.33
#